data_21709de257d79224d62c1e36c460151f
#
_entry.id   21709de257d79224d62c1e36c460151f
#
_cell.length_a   1.000
_cell.length_b   1.000
_cell.length_c   1.000
_cell.angle_alpha   90.00
_cell.angle_beta   90.00
_cell.angle_gamma   90.00
#
_symmetry.space_group_name_H-M   'P 1'
#
loop_
_entity.id
_entity.type
_entity.pdbx_description
1 polymer ?
#
loop_
_entity_poly.entity_id
_entity_poly.type
_entity_poly.pdbx_seq_one_letter_code
_entity_poly.pdbx_strand_id
1 'polypeptide(L)'
;MVKKINVFIILTVSLLAQPARSQDGDVSKPLLTVKEIMNAIITPMTATIWGAYELKNEGEWQKVSNAALTVIAAGNLLVRGGAGEGEEVTAAEPDWQSYNNQMIKAARQVLVAAEKKDEEALFNAGNDALYPPCESCHQQYQNQ
;
A
#
# COMPACT_ATOMS: atom_id res chain seq x y z
N MET A 1 38.00 -40.21 -65.83
CA MET A 1 37.42 -38.89 -65.54
C MET A 1 36.41 -39.06 -64.40
N VAL A 2 36.80 -38.74 -63.15
CA VAL A 2 35.92 -38.85 -61.99
C VAL A 2 35.42 -37.46 -61.62
N LYS A 3 34.11 -37.21 -61.79
CA LYS A 3 33.44 -35.95 -61.40
C LYS A 3 33.27 -35.89 -59.88
N LYS A 4 33.97 -34.97 -59.21
CA LYS A 4 33.74 -34.64 -57.80
C LYS A 4 32.44 -33.85 -57.63
N ILE A 5 31.48 -34.42 -56.94
CA ILE A 5 30.23 -33.74 -56.55
C ILE A 5 30.49 -33.09 -55.17
N ASN A 6 30.51 -31.74 -55.16
CA ASN A 6 30.55 -30.95 -53.93
C ASN A 6 29.15 -30.86 -53.36
N VAL A 7 28.93 -31.51 -52.22
CA VAL A 7 27.67 -31.38 -51.44
C VAL A 7 27.83 -30.19 -50.49
N PHE A 8 27.15 -29.09 -50.78
CA PHE A 8 27.04 -27.95 -49.88
C PHE A 8 25.96 -28.27 -48.83
N ILE A 9 26.37 -28.50 -47.59
CA ILE A 9 25.44 -28.65 -46.45
C ILE A 9 25.11 -27.24 -45.99
N ILE A 10 23.88 -26.78 -46.27
CA ILE A 10 23.34 -25.53 -45.72
C ILE A 10 22.82 -25.83 -44.32
N LEU A 11 23.56 -25.35 -43.32
CA LEU A 11 23.16 -25.42 -41.91
C LEU A 11 22.16 -24.30 -41.65
N THR A 12 20.87 -24.58 -41.65
CA THR A 12 19.79 -23.65 -41.25
C THR A 12 19.76 -23.56 -39.75
N VAL A 13 20.27 -22.48 -39.18
CA VAL A 13 20.14 -22.15 -37.77
C VAL A 13 18.71 -21.62 -37.55
N SER A 14 17.84 -22.48 -37.07
CA SER A 14 16.48 -22.10 -36.58
C SER A 14 16.62 -21.32 -35.28
N LEU A 15 16.51 -19.99 -35.36
CA LEU A 15 16.42 -19.11 -34.19
C LEU A 15 15.02 -19.34 -33.55
N LEU A 16 14.96 -20.17 -32.51
CA LEU A 16 13.78 -20.32 -31.68
C LEU A 16 13.58 -19.00 -30.91
N ALA A 17 12.71 -18.16 -31.41
CA ALA A 17 12.22 -17.02 -30.68
C ALA A 17 11.45 -17.52 -29.44
N GLN A 18 12.08 -17.48 -28.26
CA GLN A 18 11.39 -17.72 -27.00
C GLN A 18 10.43 -16.55 -26.79
N PRO A 19 9.13 -16.83 -26.55
CA PRO A 19 8.23 -15.76 -26.15
C PRO A 19 8.75 -15.17 -24.84
N ALA A 20 8.98 -13.85 -24.84
CA ALA A 20 9.25 -13.11 -23.62
C ALA A 20 8.08 -13.37 -22.67
N ARG A 21 8.31 -14.15 -21.61
CA ARG A 21 7.37 -14.24 -20.50
C ARG A 21 7.35 -12.86 -19.87
N SER A 22 6.31 -12.09 -20.14
CA SER A 22 5.96 -10.96 -19.31
C SER A 22 5.75 -11.52 -17.91
N GLN A 23 6.59 -11.08 -16.96
CA GLN A 23 6.33 -11.28 -15.54
C GLN A 23 5.26 -10.25 -15.13
N ASP A 24 4.08 -10.35 -15.73
CA ASP A 24 2.88 -9.74 -15.18
C ASP A 24 2.54 -10.52 -13.93
N GLY A 25 3.04 -10.03 -12.79
CA GLY A 25 2.62 -10.49 -11.49
C GLY A 25 1.09 -10.45 -11.46
N ASP A 26 0.46 -11.50 -10.95
CA ASP A 26 -0.98 -11.54 -10.78
C ASP A 26 -1.41 -10.36 -9.89
N VAL A 27 -1.88 -9.28 -10.51
CA VAL A 27 -2.31 -8.05 -9.82
C VAL A 27 -3.52 -8.26 -8.90
N SER A 28 -4.11 -9.46 -8.91
CA SER A 28 -5.14 -9.85 -7.94
C SER A 28 -4.56 -10.11 -6.53
N LYS A 29 -3.24 -10.33 -6.43
CA LYS A 29 -2.53 -10.57 -5.16
C LYS A 29 -1.86 -9.29 -4.67
N PRO A 30 -1.67 -9.15 -3.33
CA PRO A 30 -0.85 -8.08 -2.78
C PRO A 30 0.55 -8.08 -3.39
N LEU A 31 1.04 -6.90 -3.78
CA LEU A 31 2.39 -6.72 -4.35
C LEU A 31 3.38 -6.14 -3.33
N LEU A 32 2.87 -5.54 -2.26
CA LEU A 32 3.65 -4.94 -1.18
C LEU A 32 3.45 -5.75 0.11
N THR A 33 4.49 -5.89 0.89
CA THR A 33 4.40 -6.41 2.25
C THR A 33 3.70 -5.39 3.15
N VAL A 34 3.13 -5.84 4.27
CA VAL A 34 2.58 -4.95 5.32
C VAL A 34 3.63 -3.93 5.77
N LYS A 35 4.88 -4.35 5.95
CA LYS A 35 5.98 -3.46 6.35
C LYS A 35 6.26 -2.36 5.32
N GLU A 36 6.20 -2.67 4.03
CA GLU A 36 6.35 -1.66 2.97
C GLU A 36 5.19 -0.68 2.96
N ILE A 37 3.94 -1.17 3.11
CA ILE A 37 2.76 -0.32 3.21
C ILE A 37 2.87 0.61 4.43
N MET A 38 3.26 0.09 5.59
CA MET A 38 3.44 0.89 6.80
C MET A 38 4.51 1.96 6.63
N ASN A 39 5.71 1.59 6.18
CA ASN A 39 6.85 2.51 6.12
C ASN A 39 6.74 3.53 4.99
N ALA A 40 6.31 3.11 3.81
CA ALA A 40 6.28 3.97 2.63
C ALA A 40 4.99 4.80 2.49
N ILE A 41 3.88 4.33 3.07
CA ILE A 41 2.57 4.95 2.87
C ILE A 41 1.98 5.45 4.19
N ILE A 42 1.73 4.56 5.17
CA ILE A 42 1.00 4.94 6.39
C ILE A 42 1.81 5.95 7.22
N THR A 43 3.07 5.63 7.55
CA THR A 43 3.89 6.48 8.43
C THR A 43 4.03 7.93 7.94
N PRO A 44 4.39 8.24 6.68
CA PRO A 44 4.49 9.62 6.23
C PRO A 44 3.13 10.33 6.18
N MET A 45 2.05 9.63 5.90
CA MET A 45 0.72 10.23 5.84
C MET A 45 0.16 10.51 7.23
N THR A 46 0.32 9.62 8.19
CA THR A 46 -0.08 9.88 9.58
C THR A 46 0.78 10.96 10.22
N ALA A 47 2.07 11.04 9.91
CA ALA A 47 2.92 12.15 10.34
C ALA A 47 2.41 13.50 9.80
N THR A 48 1.90 13.55 8.57
CA THR A 48 1.27 14.75 8.01
C THR A 48 0.00 15.13 8.79
N ILE A 49 -0.84 14.16 9.15
CA ILE A 49 -2.07 14.39 9.91
C ILE A 49 -1.76 14.90 11.32
N TRP A 50 -0.85 14.23 12.05
CA TRP A 50 -0.50 14.61 13.43
C TRP A 50 0.32 15.90 13.53
N GLY A 51 1.04 16.26 12.46
CA GLY A 51 1.76 17.53 12.38
C GLY A 51 0.89 18.71 11.91
N ALA A 52 -0.39 18.47 11.61
CA ALA A 52 -1.29 19.50 11.08
C ALA A 52 -1.94 20.31 12.20
N TYR A 53 -1.37 21.47 12.48
CA TYR A 53 -1.92 22.47 13.40
C TYR A 53 -1.65 23.89 12.89
N GLU A 54 -2.49 24.84 13.28
CA GLU A 54 -2.40 26.23 12.83
C GLU A 54 -2.30 26.38 11.30
N LEU A 55 -3.15 25.67 10.58
CA LEU A 55 -3.13 25.64 9.11
C LEU A 55 -3.54 27.00 8.54
N LYS A 56 -2.68 27.57 7.68
CA LYS A 56 -2.80 28.98 7.23
C LYS A 56 -3.50 29.12 5.88
N ASN A 57 -3.51 28.11 5.05
CA ASN A 57 -3.96 28.22 3.65
C ASN A 57 -4.57 26.92 3.12
N GLU A 58 -5.24 27.04 1.97
CA GLU A 58 -5.90 25.93 1.29
C GLU A 58 -4.96 24.77 0.97
N GLY A 59 -3.72 25.07 0.59
CA GLY A 59 -2.74 24.02 0.24
C GLY A 59 -2.34 23.15 1.43
N GLU A 60 -2.35 23.70 2.64
CA GLU A 60 -2.09 22.93 3.87
C GLU A 60 -3.26 22.00 4.19
N TRP A 61 -4.49 22.48 4.11
CA TRP A 61 -5.71 21.67 4.27
C TRP A 61 -5.78 20.56 3.21
N GLN A 62 -5.43 20.89 1.96
CA GLN A 62 -5.39 19.87 0.88
C GLN A 62 -4.35 18.78 1.15
N LYS A 63 -3.20 19.11 1.74
CA LYS A 63 -2.20 18.10 2.14
C LYS A 63 -2.76 17.13 3.18
N VAL A 64 -3.49 17.64 4.17
CA VAL A 64 -4.15 16.81 5.19
C VAL A 64 -5.23 15.92 4.55
N SER A 65 -6.05 16.47 3.67
CA SER A 65 -7.06 15.70 2.92
C SER A 65 -6.42 14.57 2.10
N ASN A 66 -5.35 14.87 1.37
CA ASN A 66 -4.61 13.88 0.58
C ASN A 66 -3.98 12.80 1.47
N ALA A 67 -3.45 13.17 2.63
CA ALA A 67 -2.91 12.22 3.59
C ALA A 67 -4.01 11.28 4.12
N ALA A 68 -5.17 11.81 4.49
CA ALA A 68 -6.31 11.01 4.94
C ALA A 68 -6.82 10.05 3.86
N LEU A 69 -6.96 10.52 2.61
CA LEU A 69 -7.33 9.67 1.46
C LEU A 69 -6.32 8.55 1.24
N THR A 70 -5.03 8.84 1.39
CA THR A 70 -3.95 7.86 1.22
C THR A 70 -3.98 6.81 2.33
N VAL A 71 -4.24 7.19 3.58
CA VAL A 71 -4.44 6.24 4.70
C VAL A 71 -5.65 5.34 4.43
N ILE A 72 -6.77 5.88 3.94
CA ILE A 72 -7.96 5.09 3.57
C ILE A 72 -7.60 4.07 2.47
N ALA A 73 -6.88 4.50 1.44
CA ALA A 73 -6.46 3.62 0.34
C ALA A 73 -5.51 2.51 0.84
N ALA A 74 -4.52 2.84 1.68
CA ALA A 74 -3.62 1.88 2.30
C ALA A 74 -4.38 0.88 3.20
N GLY A 75 -5.37 1.34 3.97
CA GLY A 75 -6.25 0.47 4.75
C GLY A 75 -6.99 -0.56 3.89
N ASN A 76 -7.43 -0.18 2.69
CA ASN A 76 -8.03 -1.12 1.75
C ASN A 76 -7.03 -2.17 1.22
N LEU A 77 -5.74 -1.84 1.11
CA LEU A 77 -4.70 -2.83 0.80
C LEU A 77 -4.52 -3.80 1.98
N LEU A 78 -4.43 -3.28 3.20
CA LEU A 78 -4.22 -4.04 4.43
C LEU A 78 -5.37 -4.99 4.81
N VAL A 79 -6.57 -4.83 4.25
CA VAL A 79 -7.69 -5.79 4.42
C VAL A 79 -7.27 -7.21 4.04
N ARG A 80 -6.39 -7.37 3.06
CA ARG A 80 -5.90 -8.67 2.58
C ARG A 80 -4.49 -9.03 3.08
N GLY A 81 -3.95 -8.24 4.00
CA GLY A 81 -2.56 -8.37 4.42
C GLY A 81 -1.60 -7.78 3.40
N GLY A 82 -0.51 -8.47 3.15
CA GLY A 82 0.52 -8.08 2.20
C GLY A 82 1.11 -9.27 1.47
N ALA A 83 2.20 -9.03 0.74
CA ALA A 83 2.94 -10.02 -0.03
C ALA A 83 3.90 -10.87 0.83
N GLY A 84 4.05 -10.57 2.13
CA GLY A 84 4.91 -11.31 3.04
C GLY A 84 4.31 -12.66 3.43
N GLU A 85 5.19 -13.60 3.81
CA GLU A 85 4.77 -14.92 4.26
C GLU A 85 3.89 -14.80 5.52
N GLY A 86 2.72 -15.43 5.50
CA GLY A 86 1.77 -15.42 6.62
C GLY A 86 0.92 -14.15 6.77
N GLU A 87 1.22 -13.05 6.06
CA GLU A 87 0.50 -11.78 6.20
C GLU A 87 -0.98 -11.89 5.78
N GLU A 88 -1.31 -12.74 4.80
CA GLU A 88 -2.71 -13.01 4.42
C GLU A 88 -3.48 -13.71 5.54
N VAL A 89 -2.83 -14.65 6.24
CA VAL A 89 -3.43 -15.39 7.36
C VAL A 89 -3.67 -14.46 8.54
N THR A 90 -2.68 -13.67 8.91
CA THR A 90 -2.78 -12.64 9.97
C THR A 90 -3.88 -11.63 9.64
N ALA A 91 -3.98 -11.19 8.40
CA ALA A 91 -5.00 -10.22 7.98
C ALA A 91 -6.44 -10.77 8.06
N ALA A 92 -6.63 -12.08 8.08
CA ALA A 92 -7.94 -12.70 8.27
C ALA A 92 -8.40 -12.70 9.75
N GLU A 93 -7.52 -12.36 10.69
CA GLU A 93 -7.86 -12.33 12.11
C GLU A 93 -8.87 -11.21 12.44
N PRO A 94 -9.86 -11.47 13.32
CA PRO A 94 -10.88 -10.48 13.68
C PRO A 94 -10.29 -9.17 14.23
N ASP A 95 -9.23 -9.25 15.04
CA ASP A 95 -8.61 -8.08 15.65
C ASP A 95 -7.88 -7.23 14.59
N TRP A 96 -7.17 -7.85 13.65
CA TRP A 96 -6.59 -7.15 12.51
C TRP A 96 -7.64 -6.37 11.73
N GLN A 97 -8.73 -7.04 11.36
CA GLN A 97 -9.84 -6.42 10.63
C GLN A 97 -10.48 -5.28 11.43
N SER A 98 -10.62 -5.46 12.74
CA SER A 98 -11.17 -4.43 13.64
C SER A 98 -10.28 -3.19 13.67
N TYR A 99 -8.98 -3.33 13.92
CA TYR A 99 -8.04 -2.19 13.97
C TYR A 99 -7.94 -1.48 12.62
N ASN A 100 -7.85 -2.23 11.53
CA ASN A 100 -7.81 -1.65 10.19
C ASN A 100 -9.08 -0.86 9.86
N ASN A 101 -10.26 -1.38 10.19
CA ASN A 101 -11.54 -0.68 10.01
C ASN A 101 -11.63 0.59 10.86
N GLN A 102 -11.13 0.56 12.11
CA GLN A 102 -11.08 1.73 12.98
C GLN A 102 -10.15 2.80 12.40
N MET A 103 -8.97 2.43 11.91
CA MET A 103 -8.04 3.33 11.23
C MET A 103 -8.70 4.01 10.01
N ILE A 104 -9.36 3.24 9.14
CA ILE A 104 -10.08 3.78 7.97
C ILE A 104 -11.19 4.75 8.41
N LYS A 105 -11.95 4.40 9.44
CA LYS A 105 -13.02 5.25 9.98
C LYS A 105 -12.45 6.56 10.52
N ALA A 106 -11.36 6.51 11.27
CA ALA A 106 -10.69 7.68 11.81
C ALA A 106 -10.12 8.58 10.70
N ALA A 107 -9.49 8.00 9.68
CA ALA A 107 -9.01 8.76 8.51
C ALA A 107 -10.15 9.45 7.75
N ARG A 108 -11.34 8.86 7.70
CA ARG A 108 -12.54 9.55 7.16
C ARG A 108 -12.97 10.74 8.02
N GLN A 109 -12.83 10.67 9.34
CA GLN A 109 -13.10 11.81 10.22
C GLN A 109 -12.08 12.94 9.98
N VAL A 110 -10.80 12.60 9.81
CA VAL A 110 -9.77 13.57 9.41
C VAL A 110 -10.13 14.26 8.09
N LEU A 111 -10.57 13.50 7.09
CA LEU A 111 -10.98 14.06 5.79
C LEU A 111 -12.13 15.06 5.95
N VAL A 112 -13.17 14.71 6.71
CA VAL A 112 -14.32 15.59 6.97
C VAL A 112 -13.90 16.84 7.73
N ALA A 113 -13.01 16.75 8.71
CA ALA A 113 -12.48 17.88 9.45
C ALA A 113 -11.66 18.81 8.53
N ALA A 114 -10.83 18.25 7.66
CA ALA A 114 -10.04 19.01 6.70
C ALA A 114 -10.90 19.73 5.66
N GLU A 115 -11.95 19.09 5.14
CA GLU A 115 -12.92 19.70 4.22
C GLU A 115 -13.65 20.90 4.85
N LYS A 116 -13.94 20.82 6.13
CA LYS A 116 -14.58 21.88 6.91
C LYS A 116 -13.60 22.93 7.43
N LYS A 117 -12.28 22.67 7.33
CA LYS A 117 -11.21 23.48 7.92
C LYS A 117 -11.39 23.67 9.43
N ASP A 118 -11.81 22.60 10.09
CA ASP A 118 -12.08 22.55 11.53
C ASP A 118 -10.87 21.92 12.23
N GLU A 119 -10.02 22.78 12.83
CA GLU A 119 -8.79 22.33 13.52
C GLU A 119 -9.07 21.49 14.78
N GLU A 120 -10.13 21.83 15.53
CA GLU A 120 -10.50 21.07 16.72
C GLU A 120 -10.96 19.65 16.34
N ALA A 121 -11.84 19.55 15.35
CA ALA A 121 -12.26 18.26 14.81
C ALA A 121 -11.09 17.46 14.21
N LEU A 122 -10.13 18.15 13.56
CA LEU A 122 -8.92 17.53 13.02
C LEU A 122 -8.03 16.95 14.13
N PHE A 123 -7.82 17.74 15.19
CA PHE A 123 -7.05 17.29 16.36
C PHE A 123 -7.68 16.04 17.00
N ASN A 124 -8.99 16.08 17.26
CA ASN A 124 -9.72 14.95 17.85
C ASN A 124 -9.68 13.71 16.92
N ALA A 125 -9.88 13.91 15.62
CA ALA A 125 -9.81 12.81 14.66
C ALA A 125 -8.41 12.16 14.58
N GLY A 126 -7.35 12.96 14.63
CA GLY A 126 -5.96 12.48 14.60
C GLY A 126 -5.53 11.78 15.88
N ASN A 127 -5.79 12.39 17.03
CA ASN A 127 -5.27 11.91 18.31
C ASN A 127 -6.21 10.93 19.01
N ASP A 128 -7.50 11.21 19.05
CA ASP A 128 -8.44 10.40 19.83
C ASP A 128 -9.06 9.25 19.02
N ALA A 129 -9.11 9.38 17.68
CA ALA A 129 -9.69 8.36 16.84
C ALA A 129 -8.64 7.56 16.03
N LEU A 130 -7.61 8.20 15.47
CA LEU A 130 -6.65 7.53 14.58
C LEU A 130 -5.51 6.85 15.36
N TYR A 131 -4.98 7.48 16.41
CA TYR A 131 -3.86 6.94 17.17
C TYR A 131 -4.17 5.59 17.88
N PRO A 132 -5.30 5.41 18.60
CA PRO A 132 -5.55 4.18 19.36
C PRO A 132 -5.56 2.89 18.53
N PRO A 133 -6.21 2.79 17.36
CA PRO A 133 -6.15 1.58 16.55
C PRO A 133 -4.75 1.30 16.00
N CYS A 134 -3.95 2.33 15.69
CA CYS A 134 -2.56 2.16 15.26
C CYS A 134 -1.72 1.55 16.39
N GLU A 135 -1.81 2.09 17.60
CA GLU A 135 -1.09 1.59 18.77
C GLU A 135 -1.48 0.16 19.10
N SER A 136 -2.78 -0.15 19.16
CA SER A 136 -3.28 -1.48 19.49
C SER A 136 -2.83 -2.54 18.47
N CYS A 137 -2.90 -2.21 17.19
CA CYS A 137 -2.43 -3.09 16.12
C CYS A 137 -0.93 -3.34 16.22
N HIS A 138 -0.12 -2.30 16.45
CA HIS A 138 1.32 -2.42 16.59
C HIS A 138 1.71 -3.24 17.83
N GLN A 139 1.05 -3.05 18.95
CA GLN A 139 1.29 -3.86 20.16
C GLN A 139 1.08 -5.35 19.92
N GLN A 140 0.11 -5.71 19.09
CA GLN A 140 -0.25 -7.11 18.83
C GLN A 140 0.57 -7.72 17.68
N TYR A 141 0.85 -6.98 16.60
CA TYR A 141 1.35 -7.52 15.34
C TYR A 141 2.75 -7.04 14.91
N GLN A 142 3.28 -5.95 15.44
CA GLN A 142 4.54 -5.36 14.95
C GLN A 142 5.77 -6.24 15.16
N ASN A 143 5.75 -7.14 16.13
CA ASN A 143 6.90 -7.97 16.53
C ASN A 143 6.71 -9.47 16.22
N GLN A 144 5.79 -9.81 15.32
CA GLN A 144 5.55 -11.19 14.87
C GLN A 144 6.36 -11.53 13.64
#